data_5133bd9d097415cb3a0f294e9af72305
#
_entry.id   5133bd9d097415cb3a0f294e9af72305
#
_cell.length_a   1.000
_cell.length_b   1.000
_cell.length_c   1.000
_cell.angle_alpha   90.00
_cell.angle_beta   90.00
_cell.angle_gamma   90.00
#
_symmetry.space_group_name_H-M   'P 1'
#
loop_
_entity.id
_entity.type
_entity.pdbx_description
1 polymer ?
#
loop_
_entity_poly.entity_id
_entity_poly.type
_entity_poly.pdbx_seq_one_letter_code
_entity_poly.pdbx_strand_id
1 'polypeptide(L)'
;MAGIGCINCEDALFCPDAFKDIAVHCGAYDRGTKSDSVHHPKHYETYIDGLETIDIIYAALGPDLFRGYCRGNVLKYLLRADQKNGVEDLEKAAVYLDWEIKIRKERNRTNEKTIKLRRL
;
A
#
# COMPACT_ATOMS: atom_id res chain seq x y z
N MET A 1 11.65 6.56 31.78
CA MET A 1 10.23 6.82 31.88
C MET A 1 9.56 6.26 30.65
N ALA A 2 9.41 4.98 30.70
CA ALA A 2 8.72 4.27 29.64
C ALA A 2 7.26 4.71 29.58
N GLY A 3 6.72 4.92 28.42
CA GLY A 3 5.30 5.14 28.22
C GLY A 3 4.85 6.59 28.06
N ILE A 4 5.74 7.56 28.15
CA ILE A 4 5.35 8.97 27.91
C ILE A 4 4.91 9.19 26.47
N GLY A 5 5.52 8.48 25.50
CA GLY A 5 5.17 8.57 24.09
C GLY A 5 3.88 7.86 23.68
N CYS A 6 3.36 6.96 24.53
CA CYS A 6 2.21 6.11 24.19
C CYS A 6 0.96 6.38 25.06
N ILE A 7 0.96 7.42 25.88
CA ILE A 7 -0.14 7.73 26.81
C ILE A 7 -1.49 7.93 26.08
N ASN A 8 -1.46 8.42 24.87
CA ASN A 8 -2.65 8.67 24.06
C ASN A 8 -2.85 7.68 22.91
N CYS A 9 -2.10 6.58 22.91
CA CYS A 9 -2.28 5.53 21.91
C CYS A 9 -3.33 4.54 22.42
N GLU A 10 -4.48 4.48 21.80
CA GLU A 10 -5.54 3.50 22.14
C GLU A 10 -5.07 2.06 21.93
N ASP A 11 -4.08 1.86 21.07
CA ASP A 11 -3.44 0.57 20.79
C ASP A 11 -2.10 0.39 21.50
N ALA A 12 -1.97 0.85 22.71
CA ALA A 12 -0.73 0.74 23.52
C ALA A 12 -0.19 -0.70 23.62
N LEU A 13 -1.03 -1.71 23.41
CA LEU A 13 -0.66 -3.13 23.37
C LEU A 13 0.22 -3.49 22.15
N PHE A 14 0.23 -2.67 21.10
CA PHE A 14 1.02 -2.88 19.88
C PHE A 14 2.33 -2.08 19.87
N CYS A 15 2.64 -1.32 20.93
CA CYS A 15 3.90 -0.62 21.07
C CYS A 15 4.80 -1.39 22.06
N PRO A 16 5.48 -2.47 21.67
CA PRO A 16 6.41 -3.16 22.53
C PRO A 16 7.58 -2.21 22.91
N ASP A 17 8.10 -2.37 24.09
CA ASP A 17 9.19 -1.54 24.62
C ASP A 17 10.42 -1.45 23.71
N ALA A 18 10.64 -2.46 22.88
CA ALA A 18 11.70 -2.48 21.87
C ALA A 18 11.56 -1.40 20.78
N PHE A 19 10.38 -0.81 20.62
CA PHE A 19 10.08 0.21 19.62
C PHE A 19 9.80 1.58 20.24
N LYS A 20 10.35 1.87 21.41
CA LYS A 20 10.16 3.17 22.09
C LYS A 20 10.53 4.35 21.21
N ASP A 21 11.57 4.23 20.40
CA ASP A 21 11.99 5.28 19.48
C ASP A 21 10.99 5.50 18.36
N ILE A 22 10.32 4.44 17.93
CA ILE A 22 9.23 4.50 16.93
C ILE A 22 7.94 5.03 17.58
N ALA A 23 7.69 4.69 18.84
CA ALA A 23 6.53 5.16 19.59
C ALA A 23 6.55 6.68 19.80
N VAL A 24 7.72 7.30 19.89
CA VAL A 24 7.87 8.77 19.92
C VAL A 24 7.29 9.39 18.65
N HIS A 25 7.35 8.71 17.53
CA HIS A 25 6.77 9.16 16.28
C HIS A 25 5.28 8.83 16.11
N CYS A 26 4.71 7.97 16.94
CA CYS A 26 3.26 7.69 16.91
C CYS A 26 2.41 8.94 17.17
N GLY A 27 2.83 9.81 18.08
CA GLY A 27 2.13 11.09 18.35
C GLY A 27 2.32 12.15 17.28
N ALA A 28 3.37 12.02 16.47
CA ALA A 28 3.65 12.91 15.34
C ALA A 28 3.13 12.32 14.01
N TYR A 29 2.60 11.10 14.04
CA TYR A 29 1.96 10.50 12.88
C TYR A 29 0.59 11.13 12.68
N ASP A 30 0.60 12.31 12.11
CA ASP A 30 -0.60 13.00 11.67
C ASP A 30 -1.19 12.22 10.49
N ARG A 31 -2.20 11.41 10.80
CA ARG A 31 -2.93 10.61 9.81
C ARG A 31 -3.61 11.45 8.73
N GLY A 32 -3.63 12.78 8.89
CA GLY A 32 -4.38 13.68 8.01
C GLY A 32 -3.62 14.28 6.85
N THR A 33 -2.28 14.40 6.94
CA THR A 33 -1.52 15.22 5.98
C THR A 33 -0.49 14.47 5.14
N LYS A 34 -0.07 13.28 5.54
CA LYS A 34 0.93 12.48 4.80
C LYS A 34 0.34 11.36 3.94
N SER A 35 -0.95 11.07 4.06
CA SER A 35 -1.61 10.03 3.29
C SER A 35 -1.63 10.31 1.79
N ASP A 36 -1.71 11.57 1.40
CA ASP A 36 -1.82 11.98 -0.01
C ASP A 36 -0.56 11.68 -0.83
N SER A 37 0.63 11.72 -0.22
CA SER A 37 1.88 11.40 -0.91
C SER A 37 2.06 9.91 -1.22
N VAL A 38 1.35 9.04 -0.51
CA VAL A 38 1.45 7.59 -0.66
C VAL A 38 0.31 7.03 -1.50
N HIS A 39 -0.92 7.50 -1.25
CA HIS A 39 -2.12 6.95 -1.90
C HIS A 39 -2.52 7.71 -3.17
N HIS A 40 -2.50 9.05 -3.12
CA HIS A 40 -2.89 9.92 -4.23
C HIS A 40 -1.90 11.07 -4.42
N PRO A 41 -0.65 10.80 -4.82
CA PRO A 41 0.31 11.87 -5.09
C PRO A 41 -0.15 12.70 -6.30
N LYS A 42 -0.14 14.02 -6.16
CA LYS A 42 -0.60 14.95 -7.21
C LYS A 42 0.07 14.75 -8.58
N HIS A 43 1.30 14.28 -8.59
CA HIS A 43 2.02 14.02 -9.84
C HIS A 43 1.57 12.76 -10.60
N TYR A 44 0.64 11.97 -10.02
CA TYR A 44 -0.01 10.84 -10.69
C TYR A 44 -1.41 11.19 -11.22
N GLU A 45 -1.91 12.40 -10.92
CA GLU A 45 -3.13 12.87 -11.55
C GLU A 45 -2.92 13.02 -13.07
N THR A 46 -3.83 12.50 -13.85
CA THR A 46 -3.80 12.63 -15.31
C THR A 46 -4.68 13.80 -15.74
N TYR A 47 -4.48 14.27 -16.96
CA TYR A 47 -5.36 15.29 -17.58
C TYR A 47 -6.77 14.76 -17.93
N ILE A 48 -7.02 13.48 -17.68
CA ILE A 48 -8.30 12.84 -17.93
C ILE A 48 -9.04 12.74 -16.61
N ASP A 49 -10.16 13.42 -16.48
CA ASP A 49 -10.96 13.43 -15.27
C ASP A 49 -11.35 12.02 -14.82
N GLY A 50 -11.04 11.69 -13.58
CA GLY A 50 -11.39 10.41 -12.97
C GLY A 50 -10.44 9.26 -13.28
N LEU A 51 -9.34 9.48 -14.02
CA LEU A 51 -8.31 8.47 -14.27
C LEU A 51 -6.98 8.86 -13.62
N GLU A 52 -6.41 7.95 -12.87
CA GLU A 52 -5.05 8.07 -12.36
C GLU A 52 -4.03 7.40 -13.29
N THR A 53 -2.77 7.79 -13.19
CA THR A 53 -1.69 7.16 -13.95
C THR A 53 -1.68 5.64 -13.81
N ILE A 54 -2.03 5.12 -12.64
CA ILE A 54 -2.05 3.68 -12.40
C ILE A 54 -3.12 2.95 -13.21
N ASP A 55 -4.26 3.58 -13.48
CA ASP A 55 -5.32 3.01 -14.30
C ASP A 55 -4.87 2.85 -15.76
N ILE A 56 -4.13 3.84 -16.26
CA ILE A 56 -3.55 3.80 -17.61
C ILE A 56 -2.49 2.70 -17.69
N ILE A 57 -1.63 2.56 -16.70
CA ILE A 57 -0.62 1.50 -16.64
C ILE A 57 -1.29 0.12 -16.61
N TYR A 58 -2.33 -0.04 -15.80
CA TYR A 58 -3.09 -1.28 -15.74
C TYR A 58 -3.75 -1.63 -17.08
N ALA A 59 -4.38 -0.67 -17.72
CA ALA A 59 -5.01 -0.86 -19.03
C ALA A 59 -4.00 -1.22 -20.13
N ALA A 60 -2.83 -0.60 -20.10
CA ALA A 60 -1.77 -0.85 -21.09
C ALA A 60 -1.09 -2.20 -20.92
N LEU A 61 -0.83 -2.62 -19.69
CA LEU A 61 -0.09 -3.84 -19.37
C LEU A 61 -0.99 -5.09 -19.31
N GLY A 62 -2.24 -4.91 -18.94
CA GLY A 62 -3.12 -6.01 -18.59
C GLY A 62 -2.80 -6.65 -17.24
N PRO A 63 -3.67 -7.53 -16.73
CA PRO A 63 -3.59 -8.02 -15.35
C PRO A 63 -2.31 -8.80 -15.04
N ASP A 64 -1.79 -9.59 -15.95
CA ASP A 64 -0.63 -10.44 -15.68
C ASP A 64 0.68 -9.63 -15.63
N LEU A 65 0.91 -8.74 -16.59
CA LEU A 65 2.09 -7.87 -16.59
C LEU A 65 2.02 -6.82 -15.47
N PHE A 66 0.84 -6.32 -15.18
CA PHE A 66 0.65 -5.37 -14.06
C PHE A 66 0.99 -5.99 -12.71
N ARG A 67 0.74 -7.28 -12.51
CA ARG A 67 1.19 -7.99 -11.31
C ARG A 67 2.71 -7.98 -11.18
N GLY A 68 3.42 -8.18 -12.29
CA GLY A 68 4.88 -8.06 -12.32
C GLY A 68 5.36 -6.65 -11.99
N TYR A 69 4.68 -5.63 -12.53
CA TYR A 69 4.92 -4.23 -12.21
C TYR A 69 4.73 -3.94 -10.72
N CYS A 70 3.65 -4.42 -10.11
CA CYS A 70 3.40 -4.28 -8.67
C CYS A 70 4.51 -4.92 -7.85
N ARG A 71 4.90 -6.15 -8.14
CA ARG A 71 5.98 -6.86 -7.43
C ARG A 71 7.32 -6.16 -7.53
N GLY A 72 7.66 -5.66 -8.71
CA GLY A 72 8.89 -4.90 -8.92
C GLY A 72 8.93 -3.63 -8.07
N ASN A 73 7.79 -2.92 -7.97
CA ASN A 73 7.69 -1.75 -7.11
C ASN A 73 7.74 -2.10 -5.61
N VAL A 74 7.09 -3.19 -5.18
CA VAL A 74 7.22 -3.68 -3.79
C VAL A 74 8.69 -3.91 -3.44
N LEU A 75 9.42 -4.67 -4.25
CA LEU A 75 10.84 -4.95 -4.02
C LEU A 75 11.68 -3.67 -4.01
N LYS A 76 11.46 -2.78 -4.95
CA LYS A 76 12.15 -1.48 -5.01
C LYS A 76 11.98 -0.68 -3.72
N TYR A 77 10.78 -0.58 -3.21
CA TYR A 77 10.49 0.18 -2.00
C TYR A 77 11.03 -0.49 -0.74
N LEU A 78 10.92 -1.82 -0.63
CA LEU A 78 11.48 -2.57 0.49
C LEU A 78 13.01 -2.44 0.57
N LEU A 79 13.70 -2.56 -0.56
CA LEU A 79 15.17 -2.51 -0.60
C LEU A 79 15.74 -1.13 -0.26
N ARG A 80 15.00 -0.05 -0.51
CA ARG A 80 15.49 1.30 -0.25
C ARG A 80 14.95 1.94 1.02
N ALA A 81 13.99 1.31 1.69
CA ALA A 81 13.29 1.90 2.84
C ALA A 81 14.25 2.41 3.91
N ASP A 82 15.22 1.59 4.32
CA ASP A 82 16.18 1.96 5.36
C ASP A 82 17.15 3.08 4.96
N GLN A 83 17.33 3.28 3.68
CA GLN A 83 18.31 4.25 3.14
C GLN A 83 17.67 5.58 2.70
N LYS A 84 16.35 5.63 2.56
CA LYS A 84 15.67 6.80 1.99
C LYS A 84 14.50 7.29 2.83
N ASN A 85 13.32 6.78 2.61
CA ASN A 85 12.09 7.32 3.17
C ASN A 85 11.51 6.49 4.34
N GLY A 86 12.17 5.43 4.75
CA GLY A 86 11.76 4.62 5.89
C GLY A 86 10.32 4.11 5.77
N VAL A 87 9.49 4.50 6.73
CA VAL A 87 8.09 4.06 6.82
C VAL A 87 7.28 4.42 5.58
N GLU A 88 7.49 5.59 4.99
CA GLU A 88 6.79 6.00 3.77
C GLU A 88 7.03 5.04 2.59
N ASP A 89 8.25 4.54 2.43
CA ASP A 89 8.54 3.55 1.39
C ASP A 89 7.90 2.19 1.71
N LEU A 90 7.79 1.80 2.97
CA LEU A 90 7.04 0.60 3.36
C LEU A 90 5.54 0.73 3.08
N GLU A 91 4.96 1.90 3.33
CA GLU A 91 3.56 2.18 3.00
C GLU A 91 3.32 2.12 1.48
N LYS A 92 4.23 2.67 0.68
CA LYS A 92 4.18 2.56 -0.79
C LYS A 92 4.26 1.10 -1.25
N ALA A 93 5.14 0.30 -0.65
CA ALA A 93 5.20 -1.12 -0.94
C ALA A 93 3.88 -1.84 -0.63
N ALA A 94 3.24 -1.49 0.50
CA ALA A 94 1.96 -2.06 0.89
C ALA A 94 0.84 -1.73 -0.10
N VAL A 95 0.80 -0.52 -0.65
CA VAL A 95 -0.17 -0.12 -1.70
C VAL A 95 -0.03 -0.99 -2.94
N TYR A 96 1.19 -1.18 -3.47
CA TYR A 96 1.42 -2.02 -4.63
C TYR A 96 1.07 -3.49 -4.38
N LEU A 97 1.33 -3.98 -3.17
CA LEU A 97 0.97 -5.33 -2.78
C LEU A 97 -0.56 -5.51 -2.70
N ASP A 98 -1.28 -4.52 -2.18
CA ASP A 98 -2.74 -4.55 -2.12
C ASP A 98 -3.37 -4.59 -3.52
N TRP A 99 -2.84 -3.85 -4.47
CA TRP A 99 -3.29 -3.92 -5.87
C TRP A 99 -3.09 -5.32 -6.46
N GLU A 100 -1.96 -5.97 -6.24
CA GLU A 100 -1.77 -7.36 -6.70
C GLU A 100 -2.78 -8.32 -6.07
N ILE A 101 -3.05 -8.16 -4.78
CA ILE A 101 -4.03 -8.98 -4.05
C ILE A 101 -5.44 -8.82 -4.64
N LYS A 102 -5.85 -7.59 -4.92
CA LYS A 102 -7.15 -7.29 -5.52
C LYS A 102 -7.32 -7.98 -6.88
N ILE A 103 -6.34 -7.86 -7.76
CA ILE A 103 -6.35 -8.49 -9.09
C ILE A 103 -6.46 -10.02 -8.97
N ARG A 104 -5.73 -10.64 -8.05
CA ARG A 104 -5.82 -12.09 -7.82
C ARG A 104 -7.21 -12.52 -7.33
N LYS A 105 -7.80 -11.76 -6.42
CA LYS A 105 -9.14 -12.04 -5.91
C LYS A 105 -10.20 -11.95 -7.02
N GLU A 106 -10.11 -10.96 -7.89
CA GLU A 106 -11.03 -10.80 -9.02
C GLU A 106 -10.89 -11.94 -10.03
N ARG A 107 -9.67 -12.33 -10.36
CA ARG A 107 -9.40 -13.46 -11.27
C ARG A 107 -9.98 -14.77 -10.73
N ASN A 108 -9.82 -15.03 -9.44
CA ASN A 108 -10.38 -16.23 -8.82
C ASN A 108 -11.91 -16.23 -8.88
N ARG A 109 -12.56 -15.10 -8.60
CA ARG A 109 -14.03 -14.96 -8.72
C ARG A 109 -14.52 -15.20 -10.15
N THR A 110 -13.79 -14.70 -11.15
CA THR A 110 -14.13 -14.91 -12.55
C THR A 110 -13.99 -16.38 -12.95
N ASN A 111 -12.92 -17.03 -12.53
CA ASN A 111 -12.70 -18.45 -12.79
C ASN A 111 -13.78 -19.33 -12.14
N GLU A 112 -14.16 -19.06 -10.88
CA GLU A 112 -15.24 -19.77 -10.19
C GLU A 112 -16.58 -19.62 -10.91
N LYS A 113 -16.92 -18.41 -11.36
CA LYS A 113 -18.13 -18.16 -12.14
C LYS A 113 -18.13 -18.95 -13.46
N THR A 114 -17.01 -18.95 -14.16
CA THR A 114 -16.84 -19.68 -15.41
C THR A 114 -16.98 -21.18 -15.24
N ILE A 115 -16.41 -21.74 -14.18
CA ILE A 115 -16.52 -23.17 -13.84
C ILE A 115 -17.97 -23.55 -13.53
N LYS A 116 -18.68 -22.72 -12.76
CA LYS A 116 -20.10 -22.94 -12.46
C LYS A 116 -20.96 -22.95 -13.71
N LEU A 117 -20.74 -22.02 -14.64
CA LEU A 117 -21.48 -21.95 -15.89
C LEU A 117 -21.23 -23.18 -16.80
N ARG A 118 -20.01 -23.74 -16.80
CA ARG A 118 -19.68 -24.94 -17.58
C ARG A 118 -20.28 -26.24 -17.01
N ARG A 119 -20.69 -26.23 -15.75
CA ARG A 119 -21.32 -27.38 -15.07
C ARG A 119 -22.85 -27.40 -15.20
N LEU A 120 -23.41 -26.33 -15.72
CA LEU A 120 -24.84 -26.24 -16.06
C LEU A 120 -25.10 -26.78 -17.45
#